data_108e2333a51600e72d8f7fab52a3c6e7
#
_entry.id   108e2333a51600e72d8f7fab52a3c6e7
#
_cell.length_a   1.000
_cell.length_b   1.000
_cell.length_c   1.000
_cell.angle_alpha   90.00
_cell.angle_beta   90.00
_cell.angle_gamma   90.00
#
_symmetry.space_group_name_H-M   'P 1'
#
loop_
_entity.id
_entity.type
_entity.pdbx_description
1 polymer ?
#
loop_
_entity_poly.entity_id
_entity_poly.type
_entity_poly.pdbx_seq_one_letter_code
_entity_poly.pdbx_strand_id
1 'polypeptide(L)'
;MQTMTETLQKLIGKPLVESTDQEIYLALLDLVRSKSAAQVRPVNGRKLYYISAEFLIGKLLSNNLINLGLYDDVRDALAAAGKSLSDIEEVEPEPSLGNGGLGRLAACFLDSLATLNLPGDGIGLRYHFGLFHQSFADGLQNELPDPWLNEHSWAEKTDITYPVTLAGKPYTCLLYTSDAADE
;
A
#
# COMPACT_ATOMS: atom_id res chain seq x y z
N MET A 1 14.05 -8.23 -24.82
CA MET A 1 13.15 -7.81 -23.70
C MET A 1 13.77 -8.36 -22.44
N GLN A 2 13.93 -7.55 -21.41
CA GLN A 2 14.43 -8.01 -20.11
C GLN A 2 13.37 -8.91 -19.46
N THR A 3 13.77 -10.05 -18.91
CA THR A 3 12.85 -10.97 -18.22
C THR A 3 12.45 -10.40 -16.86
N MET A 4 11.33 -10.85 -16.28
CA MET A 4 10.91 -10.45 -14.93
C MET A 4 11.99 -10.84 -13.90
N THR A 5 12.57 -12.01 -14.01
CA THR A 5 13.69 -12.44 -13.16
C THR A 5 14.88 -11.47 -13.20
N GLU A 6 15.33 -11.05 -14.40
CA GLU A 6 16.41 -10.07 -14.53
C GLU A 6 16.04 -8.72 -13.94
N THR A 7 14.79 -8.30 -14.09
CA THR A 7 14.28 -7.05 -13.52
C THR A 7 14.35 -7.08 -12.00
N LEU A 8 13.83 -8.12 -11.36
CA LEU A 8 13.84 -8.26 -9.91
C LEU A 8 15.26 -8.40 -9.34
N GLN A 9 16.11 -9.22 -9.97
CA GLN A 9 17.51 -9.36 -9.57
C GLN A 9 18.29 -8.05 -9.66
N LYS A 10 18.00 -7.23 -10.66
CA LYS A 10 18.60 -5.91 -10.79
C LYS A 10 18.16 -4.95 -9.67
N LEU A 11 16.89 -4.98 -9.28
CA LEU A 11 16.36 -4.16 -8.18
C LEU A 11 16.94 -4.59 -6.83
N ILE A 12 17.05 -5.90 -6.61
CA ILE A 12 17.57 -6.46 -5.36
C ILE A 12 19.11 -6.37 -5.28
N GLY A 13 19.80 -6.46 -6.42
CA GLY A 13 21.26 -6.48 -6.51
C GLY A 13 21.89 -7.88 -6.31
N LYS A 14 21.11 -8.95 -6.23
CA LYS A 14 21.55 -10.35 -6.09
C LYS A 14 20.56 -11.33 -6.69
N PRO A 15 20.94 -12.64 -6.84
CA PRO A 15 20.03 -13.67 -7.35
C PRO A 15 18.78 -13.85 -6.47
N LEU A 16 17.62 -14.10 -7.10
CA LEU A 16 16.34 -14.31 -6.39
C LEU A 16 16.40 -15.48 -5.39
N VAL A 17 17.11 -16.54 -5.74
CA VAL A 17 17.26 -17.75 -4.88
C VAL A 17 17.95 -17.42 -3.55
N GLU A 18 18.82 -16.41 -3.53
CA GLU A 18 19.58 -15.97 -2.34
C GLU A 18 18.86 -14.83 -1.58
N SER A 19 17.75 -14.35 -2.13
CA SER A 19 17.03 -13.20 -1.56
C SER A 19 16.05 -13.67 -0.50
N THR A 20 15.86 -12.85 0.54
CA THR A 20 14.81 -13.02 1.53
C THR A 20 13.46 -12.55 0.98
N ASP A 21 12.37 -13.01 1.56
CA ASP A 21 11.03 -12.61 1.13
C ASP A 21 10.81 -11.11 1.36
N GLN A 22 11.41 -10.52 2.41
CA GLN A 22 11.42 -9.08 2.66
C GLN A 22 12.13 -8.29 1.54
N GLU A 23 13.29 -8.74 1.08
CA GLU A 23 14.02 -8.06 -0.01
C GLU A 23 13.25 -8.15 -1.33
N ILE A 24 12.61 -9.28 -1.59
CA ILE A 24 11.78 -9.47 -2.78
C ILE A 24 10.54 -8.57 -2.70
N TYR A 25 9.87 -8.50 -1.53
CA TYR A 25 8.74 -7.60 -1.30
C TYR A 25 9.10 -6.14 -1.59
N LEU A 26 10.24 -5.65 -1.07
CA LEU A 26 10.69 -4.28 -1.29
C LEU A 26 10.96 -4.00 -2.77
N ALA A 27 11.59 -4.94 -3.48
CA ALA A 27 11.81 -4.80 -4.91
C ALA A 27 10.50 -4.79 -5.73
N LEU A 28 9.51 -5.58 -5.31
CA LEU A 28 8.18 -5.58 -5.93
C LEU A 28 7.43 -4.29 -5.63
N LEU A 29 7.53 -3.75 -4.42
CA LEU A 29 6.99 -2.45 -4.05
C LEU A 29 7.53 -1.33 -4.95
N ASP A 30 8.85 -1.27 -5.13
CA ASP A 30 9.51 -0.29 -6.00
C ASP A 30 9.11 -0.48 -7.48
N LEU A 31 9.02 -1.72 -7.94
CA LEU A 31 8.55 -2.04 -9.30
C LEU A 31 7.13 -1.53 -9.53
N VAL A 32 6.20 -1.85 -8.62
CA VAL A 32 4.81 -1.43 -8.70
C VAL A 32 4.70 0.08 -8.71
N ARG A 33 5.36 0.78 -7.78
CA ARG A 33 5.37 2.25 -7.71
C ARG A 33 5.85 2.88 -9.01
N SER A 34 6.99 2.42 -9.52
CA SER A 34 7.54 2.96 -10.78
C SER A 34 6.61 2.75 -11.98
N LYS A 35 5.88 1.64 -12.01
CA LYS A 35 4.93 1.32 -13.06
C LYS A 35 3.61 2.08 -12.92
N SER A 36 3.11 2.24 -11.69
CA SER A 36 1.89 3.00 -11.41
C SER A 36 2.08 4.48 -11.72
N ALA A 37 3.19 5.08 -11.29
CA ALA A 37 3.51 6.48 -11.58
C ALA A 37 3.50 6.79 -13.09
N ALA A 38 3.93 5.83 -13.93
CA ALA A 38 3.89 5.99 -15.38
C ALA A 38 2.47 5.95 -16.00
N GLN A 39 1.46 5.53 -15.23
CA GLN A 39 0.06 5.44 -15.70
C GLN A 39 -0.81 6.62 -15.25
N VAL A 40 -0.30 7.45 -14.36
CA VAL A 40 -1.04 8.61 -13.87
C VAL A 40 -1.36 9.57 -15.01
N ARG A 41 -2.61 10.02 -15.05
CA ARG A 41 -3.11 10.93 -16.06
C ARG A 41 -3.57 12.23 -15.42
N PRO A 42 -3.26 13.39 -16.01
CA PRO A 42 -3.76 14.66 -15.51
C PRO A 42 -5.29 14.68 -15.57
N VAL A 43 -5.89 15.11 -14.48
CA VAL A 43 -7.35 15.23 -14.37
C VAL A 43 -7.81 16.54 -15.02
N ASN A 44 -8.54 16.43 -16.12
CA ASN A 44 -9.20 17.56 -16.76
C ASN A 44 -10.69 17.55 -16.39
N GLY A 45 -11.12 18.45 -15.51
CA GLY A 45 -12.53 18.57 -15.15
C GLY A 45 -12.82 18.36 -13.65
N ARG A 46 -13.96 17.75 -13.33
CA ARG A 46 -14.37 17.53 -11.94
C ARG A 46 -13.66 16.29 -11.39
N LYS A 47 -13.13 16.42 -10.16
CA LYS A 47 -12.57 15.33 -9.36
C LYS A 47 -13.45 15.08 -8.14
N LEU A 48 -13.66 13.83 -7.79
CA LEU A 48 -14.40 13.46 -6.58
C LEU A 48 -13.41 13.29 -5.44
N TYR A 49 -13.73 13.85 -4.28
CA TYR A 49 -12.99 13.63 -3.03
C TYR A 49 -13.86 12.85 -2.07
N TYR A 50 -13.46 11.61 -1.77
CA TYR A 50 -14.16 10.77 -0.80
C TYR A 50 -13.48 10.91 0.56
N ILE A 51 -14.14 11.62 1.49
CA ILE A 51 -13.62 11.88 2.82
C ILE A 51 -14.18 10.84 3.79
N SER A 52 -13.32 10.09 4.45
CA SER A 52 -13.70 9.09 5.46
C SER A 52 -12.68 9.04 6.59
N ALA A 53 -13.16 8.75 7.80
CA ALA A 53 -12.26 8.47 8.93
C ALA A 53 -11.53 7.14 8.78
N GLU A 54 -12.06 6.21 7.96
CA GLU A 54 -11.52 4.87 7.78
C GLU A 54 -11.50 4.47 6.30
N PHE A 55 -10.47 3.71 5.91
CA PHE A 55 -10.35 3.02 4.63
C PHE A 55 -9.79 1.61 4.86
N LEU A 56 -10.63 0.58 4.87
CA LEU A 56 -10.20 -0.81 5.01
C LEU A 56 -9.86 -1.38 3.63
N ILE A 57 -8.66 -1.09 3.16
CA ILE A 57 -8.20 -1.42 1.80
C ILE A 57 -7.56 -2.81 1.69
N GLY A 58 -7.02 -3.35 2.78
CA GLY A 58 -6.29 -4.63 2.77
C GLY A 58 -4.86 -4.50 2.22
N LYS A 59 -4.22 -5.64 1.98
CA LYS A 59 -2.90 -5.73 1.33
C LYS A 59 -3.02 -5.33 -0.13
N LEU A 60 -2.01 -4.65 -0.66
CA LEU A 60 -2.07 -4.00 -1.97
C LEU A 60 -1.20 -4.66 -3.05
N LEU A 61 -0.19 -5.46 -2.66
CA LEU A 61 0.80 -5.98 -3.60
C LEU A 61 0.16 -6.76 -4.75
N SER A 62 -0.59 -7.81 -4.45
CA SER A 62 -1.22 -8.64 -5.49
C SER A 62 -2.26 -7.89 -6.29
N ASN A 63 -3.09 -7.07 -5.65
CA ASN A 63 -4.06 -6.25 -6.36
C ASN A 63 -3.38 -5.34 -7.39
N ASN A 64 -2.29 -4.70 -7.03
CA ASN A 64 -1.54 -3.83 -7.92
C ASN A 64 -0.83 -4.62 -9.04
N LEU A 65 -0.26 -5.78 -8.74
CA LEU A 65 0.34 -6.65 -9.75
C LEU A 65 -0.68 -7.12 -10.78
N ILE A 66 -1.90 -7.47 -10.36
CA ILE A 66 -3.01 -7.85 -11.24
C ILE A 66 -3.40 -6.66 -12.13
N ASN A 67 -3.62 -5.48 -11.55
CA ASN A 67 -4.03 -4.29 -12.28
C ASN A 67 -2.97 -3.82 -13.30
N LEU A 68 -1.69 -4.06 -13.01
CA LEU A 68 -0.58 -3.77 -13.92
C LEU A 68 -0.33 -4.88 -14.95
N GLY A 69 -1.03 -6.02 -14.86
CA GLY A 69 -0.81 -7.19 -15.72
C GLY A 69 0.53 -7.89 -15.50
N LEU A 70 1.10 -7.78 -14.30
CA LEU A 70 2.42 -8.32 -13.94
C LEU A 70 2.34 -9.57 -13.05
N TYR A 71 1.15 -9.92 -12.55
CA TYR A 71 0.97 -10.97 -11.54
C TYR A 71 1.54 -12.32 -11.98
N ASP A 72 1.17 -12.80 -13.17
CA ASP A 72 1.63 -14.08 -13.68
C ASP A 72 3.14 -14.11 -13.94
N ASP A 73 3.69 -13.05 -14.54
CA ASP A 73 5.12 -12.92 -14.81
C ASP A 73 5.95 -12.93 -13.51
N VAL A 74 5.49 -12.26 -12.47
CA VAL A 74 6.13 -12.24 -11.15
C VAL A 74 6.04 -13.60 -10.49
N ARG A 75 4.84 -14.19 -10.43
CA ARG A 75 4.62 -15.52 -9.85
C ARG A 75 5.53 -16.56 -10.49
N ASP A 76 5.59 -16.60 -11.83
CA ASP A 76 6.36 -17.58 -12.56
C ASP A 76 7.88 -17.37 -12.40
N ALA A 77 8.34 -16.11 -12.35
CA ALA A 77 9.74 -15.77 -12.06
C ALA A 77 10.16 -16.20 -10.65
N LEU A 78 9.29 -16.02 -9.65
CA LEU A 78 9.52 -16.43 -8.28
C LEU A 78 9.52 -17.95 -8.15
N ALA A 79 8.55 -18.64 -8.76
CA ALA A 79 8.48 -20.10 -8.77
C ALA A 79 9.71 -20.74 -9.39
N ALA A 80 10.24 -20.17 -10.47
CA ALA A 80 11.49 -20.63 -11.10
C ALA A 80 12.71 -20.49 -10.17
N ALA A 81 12.67 -19.59 -9.20
CA ALA A 81 13.70 -19.41 -8.17
C ALA A 81 13.41 -20.18 -6.87
N GLY A 82 12.36 -21.02 -6.85
CA GLY A 82 11.94 -21.75 -5.65
C GLY A 82 11.30 -20.89 -4.56
N LYS A 83 10.75 -19.72 -4.93
CA LYS A 83 10.05 -18.78 -4.06
C LYS A 83 8.54 -18.83 -4.33
N SER A 84 7.75 -18.45 -3.33
CA SER A 84 6.29 -18.36 -3.41
C SER A 84 5.86 -16.90 -3.31
N LEU A 85 5.03 -16.44 -4.25
CA LEU A 85 4.46 -15.10 -4.17
C LEU A 85 3.58 -14.94 -2.93
N SER A 86 2.82 -15.96 -2.54
CA SER A 86 1.99 -15.92 -1.32
C SER A 86 2.81 -15.75 -0.04
N ASP A 87 4.02 -16.34 0.05
CA ASP A 87 4.87 -16.15 1.22
C ASP A 87 5.43 -14.72 1.27
N ILE A 88 5.69 -14.13 0.11
CA ILE A 88 6.12 -12.73 0.00
C ILE A 88 4.98 -11.77 0.37
N GLU A 89 3.73 -12.08 -0.01
CA GLU A 89 2.55 -11.32 0.39
C GLU A 89 2.35 -11.31 1.91
N GLU A 90 2.75 -12.38 2.62
CA GLU A 90 2.65 -12.42 4.08
C GLU A 90 3.58 -11.41 4.77
N VAL A 91 4.67 -11.02 4.11
CA VAL A 91 5.61 -10.01 4.63
C VAL A 91 5.05 -8.59 4.53
N GLU A 92 4.07 -8.35 3.65
CA GLU A 92 3.45 -7.04 3.48
C GLU A 92 2.69 -6.62 4.74
N PRO A 93 3.03 -5.47 5.37
CA PRO A 93 2.23 -4.95 6.46
C PRO A 93 0.88 -4.47 5.92
N GLU A 94 -0.21 -4.95 6.51
CA GLU A 94 -1.54 -4.50 6.14
C GLU A 94 -1.77 -3.05 6.58
N PRO A 95 -2.18 -2.14 5.67
CA PRO A 95 -2.48 -0.76 6.04
C PRO A 95 -3.62 -0.66 7.04
N SER A 96 -3.32 -0.22 8.26
CA SER A 96 -4.30 -0.08 9.33
C SER A 96 -5.02 1.27 9.28
N LEU A 97 -5.72 1.52 8.20
CA LEU A 97 -6.49 2.74 7.96
C LEU A 97 -7.98 2.58 8.26
N GLY A 98 -8.42 1.41 8.69
CA GLY A 98 -9.82 1.12 9.03
C GLY A 98 -9.99 -0.29 9.58
N ASN A 99 -11.13 -0.56 10.22
CA ASN A 99 -11.36 -1.83 10.93
C ASN A 99 -12.77 -2.43 10.76
N GLY A 100 -13.65 -1.81 10.01
CA GLY A 100 -15.02 -2.27 9.91
C GLY A 100 -15.78 -1.80 8.69
N GLY A 101 -17.11 -1.84 8.77
CA GLY A 101 -18.02 -1.58 7.66
C GLY A 101 -17.87 -0.20 7.04
N LEU A 102 -17.58 0.84 7.84
CA LEU A 102 -17.33 2.19 7.34
C LEU A 102 -16.11 2.23 6.43
N GLY A 103 -15.00 1.67 6.91
CA GLY A 103 -13.76 1.62 6.15
C GLY A 103 -13.86 0.73 4.90
N ARG A 104 -14.57 -0.40 4.99
CA ARG A 104 -14.78 -1.28 3.84
C ARG A 104 -15.67 -0.63 2.78
N LEU A 105 -16.72 0.09 3.18
CA LEU A 105 -17.56 0.84 2.24
C LEU A 105 -16.75 1.90 1.48
N ALA A 106 -15.91 2.65 2.20
CA ALA A 106 -15.02 3.64 1.59
C ALA A 106 -14.07 3.00 0.56
N ALA A 107 -13.45 1.87 0.91
CA ALA A 107 -12.58 1.12 -0.01
C ALA A 107 -13.34 0.65 -1.26
N CYS A 108 -14.54 0.12 -1.11
CA CYS A 108 -15.38 -0.32 -2.24
C CYS A 108 -15.76 0.85 -3.18
N PHE A 109 -16.00 2.04 -2.64
CA PHE A 109 -16.28 3.21 -3.47
C PHE A 109 -15.05 3.68 -4.25
N LEU A 110 -13.86 3.67 -3.65
CA LEU A 110 -12.63 3.98 -4.38
C LEU A 110 -12.36 2.96 -5.49
N ASP A 111 -12.54 1.68 -5.21
CA ASP A 111 -12.42 0.62 -6.22
C ASP A 111 -13.42 0.79 -7.36
N SER A 112 -14.66 1.18 -7.05
CA SER A 112 -15.68 1.49 -8.05
C SER A 112 -15.31 2.71 -8.91
N LEU A 113 -14.74 3.77 -8.32
CA LEU A 113 -14.25 4.92 -9.06
C LEU A 113 -13.14 4.52 -10.02
N ALA A 114 -12.18 3.72 -9.56
CA ALA A 114 -11.09 3.21 -10.39
C ALA A 114 -11.62 2.34 -11.54
N THR A 115 -12.54 1.40 -11.27
CA THR A 115 -13.16 0.53 -12.27
C THR A 115 -13.92 1.33 -13.33
N LEU A 116 -14.61 2.40 -12.95
CA LEU A 116 -15.33 3.28 -13.86
C LEU A 116 -14.44 4.32 -14.53
N ASN A 117 -13.14 4.31 -14.24
CA ASN A 117 -12.16 5.30 -14.74
C ASN A 117 -12.59 6.75 -14.45
N LEU A 118 -13.16 6.98 -13.26
CA LEU A 118 -13.55 8.30 -12.78
C LEU A 118 -12.45 8.88 -11.88
N PRO A 119 -12.09 10.16 -12.06
CA PRO A 119 -11.08 10.80 -11.22
C PRO A 119 -11.61 11.00 -9.81
N GLY A 120 -10.89 10.47 -8.82
CA GLY A 120 -11.28 10.57 -7.43
C GLY A 120 -10.16 10.23 -6.47
N ASP A 121 -10.13 10.89 -5.31
CA ASP A 121 -9.19 10.63 -4.23
C ASP A 121 -9.92 10.25 -2.95
N GLY A 122 -9.31 9.34 -2.19
CA GLY A 122 -9.69 9.08 -0.80
C GLY A 122 -8.89 9.99 0.13
N ILE A 123 -9.58 10.71 1.01
CA ILE A 123 -8.94 11.54 2.04
C ILE A 123 -9.31 10.98 3.41
N GLY A 124 -8.31 10.59 4.18
CA GLY A 124 -8.49 9.96 5.48
C GLY A 124 -7.43 10.34 6.51
N LEU A 125 -7.45 9.63 7.63
CA LEU A 125 -6.49 9.79 8.72
C LEU A 125 -5.44 8.68 8.64
N ARG A 126 -4.17 9.04 8.80
CA ARG A 126 -3.07 8.11 8.95
C ARG A 126 -2.89 7.79 10.43
N TYR A 127 -3.52 6.73 10.90
CA TYR A 127 -3.42 6.29 12.29
C TYR A 127 -1.99 5.83 12.61
N HIS A 128 -1.50 6.16 13.80
CA HIS A 128 -0.15 5.81 14.23
C HIS A 128 -0.01 4.31 14.49
N PHE A 129 -1.02 3.70 15.11
CA PHE A 129 -1.09 2.26 15.34
C PHE A 129 -2.27 1.68 14.55
N GLY A 130 -2.15 0.39 14.21
CA GLY A 130 -3.26 -0.42 13.78
C GLY A 130 -4.29 -0.60 14.89
N LEU A 131 -5.34 -1.41 14.63
CA LEU A 131 -6.36 -1.70 15.63
C LEU A 131 -5.70 -2.33 16.87
N PHE A 132 -5.04 -3.46 16.71
CA PHE A 132 -4.10 -4.08 17.65
C PHE A 132 -3.49 -5.34 16.98
N HIS A 133 -2.31 -5.74 17.47
CA HIS A 133 -1.75 -7.04 17.14
C HIS A 133 -2.26 -8.08 18.13
N GLN A 134 -3.00 -9.08 17.64
CA GLN A 134 -3.54 -10.14 18.45
C GLN A 134 -2.50 -11.22 18.73
N SER A 135 -2.30 -11.55 20.00
CA SER A 135 -1.48 -12.67 20.45
C SER A 135 -2.20 -13.50 21.48
N PHE A 136 -1.68 -14.67 21.80
CA PHE A 136 -2.23 -15.54 22.83
C PHE A 136 -1.18 -15.86 23.88
N ALA A 137 -1.52 -15.65 25.14
CA ALA A 137 -0.69 -16.04 26.30
C ALA A 137 -1.56 -16.74 27.33
N ASP A 138 -1.09 -17.87 27.85
CA ASP A 138 -1.81 -18.69 28.85
C ASP A 138 -3.26 -19.07 28.45
N GLY A 139 -3.49 -19.28 27.15
CA GLY A 139 -4.82 -19.59 26.62
C GLY A 139 -5.79 -18.41 26.53
N LEU A 140 -5.34 -17.20 26.80
CA LEU A 140 -6.11 -15.97 26.72
C LEU A 140 -5.61 -15.09 25.59
N GLN A 141 -6.52 -14.29 25.01
CA GLN A 141 -6.14 -13.24 24.07
C GLN A 141 -5.36 -12.15 24.78
N ASN A 142 -4.32 -11.69 24.11
CA ASN A 142 -3.48 -10.57 24.55
C ASN A 142 -3.30 -9.59 23.38
N GLU A 143 -3.65 -8.33 23.59
CA GLU A 143 -3.61 -7.26 22.62
C GLU A 143 -2.28 -6.48 22.77
N LEU A 144 -1.56 -6.36 21.68
CA LEU A 144 -0.33 -5.61 21.59
C LEU A 144 -0.50 -4.43 20.62
N PRO A 145 0.28 -3.35 20.77
CA PRO A 145 0.34 -2.31 19.75
C PRO A 145 0.72 -2.89 18.39
N ASP A 146 0.05 -2.44 17.33
CA ASP A 146 0.34 -2.81 15.96
C ASP A 146 1.09 -1.69 15.23
N PRO A 147 2.45 -1.71 15.21
CA PRO A 147 3.27 -0.69 14.56
C PRO A 147 3.38 -0.93 13.06
N TRP A 148 2.28 -0.84 12.33
CA TRP A 148 2.21 -1.09 10.88
C TRP A 148 2.97 -0.08 10.02
N LEU A 149 3.29 1.10 10.56
CA LEU A 149 4.04 2.15 9.86
C LEU A 149 5.53 1.83 9.89
N ASN A 150 6.10 1.55 8.75
CA ASN A 150 7.53 1.37 8.56
C ASN A 150 8.06 2.36 7.51
N GLU A 151 9.38 2.37 7.28
CA GLU A 151 10.04 3.23 6.28
C GLU A 151 9.63 2.88 4.84
N HIS A 152 9.19 1.65 4.61
CA HIS A 152 8.80 1.12 3.31
C HIS A 152 7.29 0.85 3.30
N SER A 153 6.49 1.90 3.25
CA SER A 153 5.03 1.79 3.16
C SER A 153 4.52 2.24 1.78
N TRP A 154 3.29 1.90 1.45
CA TRP A 154 2.62 2.41 0.25
C TRP A 154 2.40 3.93 0.29
N ALA A 155 2.40 4.54 1.48
CA ALA A 155 2.20 5.97 1.66
C ALA A 155 3.54 6.70 1.78
N GLU A 156 3.73 7.74 0.97
CA GLU A 156 4.89 8.62 0.97
C GLU A 156 4.58 9.93 1.68
N LYS A 157 5.55 10.45 2.42
CA LYS A 157 5.43 11.75 3.06
C LYS A 157 5.68 12.84 2.03
N THR A 158 4.77 13.82 1.97
CA THR A 158 4.97 15.03 1.16
C THR A 158 5.55 16.16 2.01
N ASP A 159 5.99 17.25 1.36
CA ASP A 159 6.39 18.49 2.04
C ASP A 159 5.20 19.42 2.34
N ILE A 160 4.00 18.98 2.03
CA ILE A 160 2.78 19.77 2.22
C ILE A 160 2.32 19.67 3.66
N THR A 161 2.08 20.83 4.29
CA THR A 161 1.59 20.93 5.65
C THR A 161 0.41 21.88 5.76
N TYR A 162 -0.50 21.58 6.70
CA TYR A 162 -1.66 22.42 6.97
C TYR A 162 -1.74 22.74 8.47
N PRO A 163 -1.95 24.01 8.86
CA PRO A 163 -2.26 24.37 10.24
C PRO A 163 -3.72 24.01 10.56
N VAL A 164 -3.93 23.29 11.66
CA VAL A 164 -5.25 22.91 12.16
C VAL A 164 -5.35 23.28 13.63
N THR A 165 -6.48 23.85 14.05
CA THR A 165 -6.74 24.14 15.46
C THR A 165 -7.81 23.21 16.00
N LEU A 166 -7.46 22.38 17.00
CA LEU A 166 -8.38 21.47 17.68
C LEU A 166 -8.49 21.86 19.15
N ALA A 167 -9.72 22.10 19.63
CA ALA A 167 -9.99 22.55 21.01
C ALA A 167 -9.11 23.73 21.45
N GLY A 168 -8.89 24.71 20.57
CA GLY A 168 -8.06 25.89 20.81
C GLY A 168 -6.54 25.67 20.77
N LYS A 169 -6.07 24.45 20.50
CA LYS A 169 -4.65 24.13 20.37
C LYS A 169 -4.25 24.02 18.89
N PRO A 170 -3.16 24.69 18.49
CA PRO A 170 -2.66 24.61 17.12
C PRO A 170 -1.90 23.28 16.90
N TYR A 171 -2.10 22.66 15.72
CA TYR A 171 -1.39 21.50 15.24
C TYR A 171 -0.93 21.73 13.80
N THR A 172 0.12 21.07 13.39
CA THR A 172 0.55 21.03 12.00
C THR A 172 0.29 19.63 11.47
N CYS A 173 -0.62 19.51 10.52
CA CYS A 173 -0.88 18.24 9.83
C CYS A 173 0.09 18.09 8.67
N LEU A 174 0.64 16.87 8.53
CA LEU A 174 1.47 16.47 7.40
C LEU A 174 0.60 15.71 6.41
N LEU A 175 0.76 15.98 5.12
CA LEU A 175 0.12 15.21 4.07
C LEU A 175 1.00 13.99 3.72
N TYR A 176 0.36 12.86 3.56
CA TYR A 176 0.93 11.65 2.96
C TYR A 176 0.09 11.29 1.73
N THR A 177 0.73 10.76 0.69
CA THR A 177 0.06 10.25 -0.49
C THR A 177 0.49 8.81 -0.73
N SER A 178 -0.42 7.98 -1.21
CA SER A 178 -0.09 6.63 -1.70
C SER A 178 0.16 6.62 -3.21
N ASP A 179 -0.06 7.76 -3.85
CA ASP A 179 0.16 7.92 -5.28
C ASP A 179 1.26 8.98 -5.50
N ALA A 180 2.35 8.59 -6.15
CA ALA A 180 3.49 9.47 -6.43
C ALA A 180 3.18 10.60 -7.44
N ALA A 181 1.92 10.86 -7.71
CA ALA A 181 1.45 11.70 -8.81
C ALA A 181 0.69 12.96 -8.42
N ASP A 182 0.50 13.23 -7.15
CA ASP A 182 -0.13 14.47 -6.71
C ASP A 182 0.95 15.55 -6.41
N GLU A 183 1.60 16.06 -7.44
CA GLU A 183 2.19 17.39 -7.47
C GLU A 183 1.27 18.37 -8.20
#